data_aaa143c79e25a8757e202f09e8aff556
#
_entry.id   aaa143c79e25a8757e202f09e8aff556
#
_cell.length_a   1.000
_cell.length_b   1.000
_cell.length_c   1.000
_cell.angle_alpha   90.00
_cell.angle_beta   90.00
_cell.angle_gamma   90.00
#
_symmetry.space_group_name_H-M   'P 1'
#
loop_
_entity.id
_entity.type
_entity.pdbx_description
1 polymer ?
#
loop_
_entity_poly.entity_id
_entity_poly.type
_entity_poly.pdbx_seq_one_letter_code
_entity_poly.pdbx_strand_id
1 'polypeptide(L)'
;MRKKILKVMMCAITTMTLLAGCGSSNTGSTTGSAGDTAAEDTAETADFAGTKLVIGVESGSPNIEFFKNNVSEFESATGITVEWVEIPHDNMHERFVQEAISQSGAIDIYDTDQPWISEFASKGYLEP
;
A
#
# COMPACT_ATOMS: atom_id res chain seq x y z
N MET A 1 6.27 -25.52 6.82
CA MET A 1 6.01 -26.22 5.54
C MET A 1 5.07 -25.36 4.72
N ARG A 2 5.57 -24.42 3.99
CA ARG A 2 4.79 -23.73 2.95
C ARG A 2 5.60 -23.66 1.68
N LYS A 3 5.39 -24.65 0.88
CA LYS A 3 5.99 -24.79 -0.44
C LYS A 3 5.12 -24.06 -1.46
N LYS A 4 5.77 -23.18 -2.22
CA LYS A 4 5.57 -23.01 -3.65
C LYS A 4 4.21 -22.49 -4.12
N ILE A 5 4.16 -21.24 -4.51
CA ILE A 5 3.57 -20.95 -5.82
C ILE A 5 4.47 -19.93 -6.52
N LEU A 6 5.53 -20.45 -7.07
CA LEU A 6 6.21 -19.84 -8.19
C LEU A 6 5.50 -20.38 -9.44
N LYS A 7 4.64 -19.61 -10.04
CA LYS A 7 4.19 -19.83 -11.41
C LYS A 7 4.47 -18.60 -12.23
N VAL A 8 5.63 -18.66 -12.79
CA VAL A 8 5.99 -18.07 -14.07
C VAL A 8 4.84 -18.25 -15.05
N MET A 9 4.28 -17.16 -15.53
CA MET A 9 3.54 -17.18 -16.77
C MET A 9 4.13 -16.13 -17.71
N MET A 10 5.05 -16.66 -18.47
CA MET A 10 5.62 -16.10 -19.67
C MET A 10 4.56 -16.21 -20.77
N CYS A 11 4.07 -15.13 -21.29
CA CYS A 11 3.38 -15.09 -22.57
C CYS A 11 3.62 -13.73 -23.21
N ALA A 12 4.52 -13.77 -24.12
CA ALA A 12 4.33 -13.73 -25.56
C ALA A 12 4.03 -12.34 -26.10
N ILE A 13 5.09 -11.80 -26.58
CA ILE A 13 5.29 -10.78 -27.59
C ILE A 13 4.41 -11.06 -28.81
N THR A 14 3.68 -10.06 -29.27
CA THR A 14 3.28 -9.96 -30.68
C THR A 14 3.28 -8.50 -31.10
N THR A 15 4.30 -8.14 -31.70
CA THR A 15 4.61 -7.42 -32.93
C THR A 15 3.54 -6.55 -33.60
N MET A 16 4.03 -5.37 -34.00
CA MET A 16 3.79 -4.68 -35.29
C MET A 16 2.56 -3.81 -35.43
N THR A 17 2.73 -2.52 -35.60
CA THR A 17 2.78 -1.96 -36.96
C THR A 17 3.28 -0.53 -36.97
N LEU A 18 4.28 -0.28 -37.78
CA LEU A 18 4.71 1.03 -38.27
C LEU A 18 3.64 1.63 -39.17
N LEU A 19 3.29 2.90 -38.93
CA LEU A 19 2.84 3.76 -40.00
C LEU A 19 3.57 5.09 -39.90
N ALA A 20 4.45 5.29 -40.81
CA ALA A 20 5.06 6.56 -41.13
C ALA A 20 4.01 7.48 -41.73
N GLY A 21 3.91 8.68 -41.21
CA GLY A 21 3.13 9.78 -41.79
C GLY A 21 3.91 11.06 -41.66
N CYS A 22 4.64 11.39 -42.71
CA CYS A 22 5.34 12.65 -42.92
C CYS A 22 4.32 13.70 -43.40
N GLY A 23 4.39 14.92 -42.87
CA GLY A 23 3.55 16.01 -43.40
C GLY A 23 3.71 17.34 -42.66
N SER A 24 4.71 18.11 -43.10
CA SER A 24 4.72 19.56 -43.35
C SER A 24 4.28 20.57 -42.28
N SER A 25 5.25 21.34 -41.90
CA SER A 25 5.29 22.78 -41.52
C SER A 25 3.99 23.58 -41.65
N ASN A 26 3.59 24.26 -40.57
CA ASN A 26 3.29 25.71 -40.67
C ASN A 26 3.45 26.41 -39.32
N THR A 27 4.10 27.56 -39.40
CA THR A 27 4.37 28.53 -38.34
C THR A 27 3.09 29.21 -37.89
N GLY A 28 2.89 29.34 -36.59
CA GLY A 28 1.81 30.16 -36.04
C GLY A 28 1.92 30.26 -34.53
N SER A 29 2.52 31.34 -34.07
CA SER A 29 2.54 31.82 -32.70
C SER A 29 1.12 32.11 -32.22
N THR A 30 0.68 31.58 -31.08
CA THR A 30 -0.19 32.30 -30.13
C THR A 30 -0.23 31.61 -28.78
N THR A 31 -0.02 32.40 -27.79
CA THR A 31 -0.20 32.34 -26.36
C THR A 31 -1.44 31.55 -25.92
N GLY A 32 -1.29 30.72 -24.85
CA GLY A 32 -2.40 30.59 -23.95
C GLY A 32 -2.71 29.20 -23.46
N SER A 33 -2.72 29.13 -22.17
CA SER A 33 -3.45 28.21 -21.30
C SER A 33 -2.80 26.87 -21.00
N ALA A 34 -2.26 26.83 -19.80
CA ALA A 34 -2.01 25.59 -19.06
C ALA A 34 -3.32 24.82 -18.96
N GLY A 35 -3.43 23.77 -19.72
CA GLY A 35 -4.40 22.70 -19.50
C GLY A 35 -3.79 21.74 -18.51
N ASP A 36 -4.29 21.80 -17.30
CA ASP A 36 -4.09 20.82 -16.26
C ASP A 36 -4.69 19.49 -16.76
N THR A 37 -3.86 18.67 -17.36
CA THR A 37 -4.24 17.30 -17.67
C THR A 37 -4.05 16.52 -16.40
N ALA A 38 -5.07 16.46 -15.57
CA ALA A 38 -5.17 15.45 -14.53
C ALA A 38 -4.96 14.09 -15.24
N ALA A 39 -3.81 13.49 -14.99
CA ALA A 39 -3.62 12.08 -15.28
C ALA A 39 -4.63 11.36 -14.39
N GLU A 40 -5.70 10.85 -14.99
CA GLU A 40 -6.49 9.79 -14.36
C GLU A 40 -5.54 8.59 -14.23
N ASP A 41 -4.95 8.50 -13.05
CA ASP A 41 -4.31 7.28 -12.58
C ASP A 41 -5.46 6.26 -12.39
N THR A 42 -5.75 5.51 -13.43
CA THR A 42 -6.56 4.31 -13.32
C THR A 42 -5.69 3.29 -12.57
N ALA A 43 -5.63 3.45 -11.24
CA ALA A 43 -5.16 2.39 -10.38
C ALA A 43 -5.98 1.14 -10.75
N GLU A 44 -5.31 0.14 -11.32
CA GLU A 44 -5.85 -1.20 -11.41
C GLU A 44 -6.31 -1.54 -9.99
N THR A 45 -7.61 -1.58 -9.76
CA THR A 45 -8.16 -2.01 -8.48
C THR A 45 -7.86 -3.50 -8.36
N ALA A 46 -6.74 -3.81 -7.70
CA ALA A 46 -6.44 -5.16 -7.33
C ALA A 46 -7.63 -5.67 -6.49
N ASP A 47 -8.13 -6.84 -6.86
CA ASP A 47 -9.23 -7.46 -6.11
C ASP A 47 -8.67 -7.99 -4.78
N PHE A 48 -8.90 -7.25 -3.70
CA PHE A 48 -8.52 -7.61 -2.35
C PHE A 48 -9.68 -8.24 -1.56
N ALA A 49 -10.78 -8.55 -2.23
CA ALA A 49 -11.96 -9.09 -1.58
C ALA A 49 -11.65 -10.35 -0.75
N GLY A 50 -12.04 -10.32 0.52
CA GLY A 50 -11.76 -11.40 1.45
C GLY A 50 -10.37 -11.40 2.09
N THR A 51 -9.53 -10.40 1.78
CA THR A 51 -8.26 -10.18 2.49
C THR A 51 -8.52 -9.66 3.90
N LYS A 52 -7.75 -10.13 4.88
CA LYS A 52 -7.74 -9.60 6.24
C LYS A 52 -6.44 -8.84 6.46
N LEU A 53 -6.54 -7.62 6.97
CA LEU A 53 -5.44 -6.75 7.36
C LEU A 53 -5.44 -6.60 8.88
N VAL A 54 -4.36 -6.99 9.53
CA VAL A 54 -4.21 -6.94 10.99
C VAL A 54 -3.33 -5.75 11.36
N ILE A 55 -3.87 -4.82 12.15
CA ILE A 55 -3.17 -3.61 12.57
C ILE A 55 -2.93 -3.63 14.08
N GLY A 56 -1.66 -3.59 14.48
CA GLY A 56 -1.25 -3.44 15.88
C GLY A 56 -1.27 -1.98 16.29
N VAL A 57 -2.02 -1.63 17.33
CA VAL A 57 -2.28 -0.25 17.74
C VAL A 57 -2.20 -0.06 19.25
N GLU A 58 -2.01 1.19 19.68
CA GLU A 58 -2.11 1.56 21.10
C GLU A 58 -3.53 1.43 21.63
N SER A 59 -3.68 0.69 22.74
CA SER A 59 -4.98 0.55 23.39
C SER A 59 -5.41 1.86 24.06
N GLY A 60 -6.67 2.26 23.82
CA GLY A 60 -7.26 3.46 24.40
C GLY A 60 -6.81 4.78 23.77
N SER A 61 -6.07 4.75 22.67
CA SER A 61 -5.69 5.96 21.94
C SER A 61 -6.90 6.59 21.25
N PRO A 62 -7.19 7.89 21.48
CA PRO A 62 -8.31 8.57 20.83
C PRO A 62 -8.19 8.61 19.29
N ASN A 63 -6.97 8.65 18.77
CA ASN A 63 -6.73 8.63 17.33
C ASN A 63 -7.14 7.28 16.74
N ILE A 64 -6.83 6.20 17.42
CA ILE A 64 -7.20 4.85 16.99
C ILE A 64 -8.71 4.65 17.03
N GLU A 65 -9.38 5.16 18.04
CA GLU A 65 -10.85 5.13 18.10
C GLU A 65 -11.49 5.88 16.91
N PHE A 66 -10.89 7.00 16.48
CA PHE A 66 -11.36 7.68 15.28
C PHE A 66 -11.23 6.78 14.03
N PHE A 67 -10.09 6.12 13.83
CA PHE A 67 -9.91 5.21 12.69
C PHE A 67 -10.87 4.02 12.74
N LYS A 68 -11.05 3.40 13.89
CA LYS A 68 -12.00 2.28 14.07
C LYS A 68 -13.43 2.68 13.70
N ASN A 69 -13.85 3.89 14.07
CA ASN A 69 -15.18 4.39 13.76
C ASN A 69 -15.40 4.73 12.27
N ASN A 70 -14.33 4.89 11.51
CA ASN A 70 -14.37 5.28 10.10
C ASN A 70 -13.86 4.19 9.13
N VAL A 71 -13.46 3.02 9.62
CA VAL A 71 -12.87 1.95 8.80
C VAL A 71 -13.85 1.34 7.81
N SER A 72 -15.15 1.42 8.06
CA SER A 72 -16.19 0.78 7.25
C SER A 72 -16.22 1.27 5.80
N GLU A 73 -15.85 2.53 5.55
CA GLU A 73 -15.76 3.07 4.19
C GLU A 73 -14.62 2.39 3.41
N PHE A 74 -13.45 2.25 4.05
CA PHE A 74 -12.32 1.54 3.47
C PHE A 74 -12.64 0.07 3.20
N GLU A 75 -13.24 -0.64 4.16
CA GLU A 75 -13.64 -2.04 4.00
C GLU A 75 -14.65 -2.22 2.87
N SER A 76 -15.62 -1.30 2.78
CA SER A 76 -16.62 -1.33 1.72
C SER A 76 -16.03 -1.06 0.33
N ALA A 77 -15.04 -0.17 0.25
CA ALA A 77 -14.40 0.21 -1.02
C ALA A 77 -13.41 -0.85 -1.53
N THR A 78 -12.76 -1.58 -0.62
CA THR A 78 -11.67 -2.49 -0.96
C THR A 78 -12.03 -3.97 -0.84
N GLY A 79 -13.05 -4.31 -0.07
CA GLY A 79 -13.36 -5.70 0.31
C GLY A 79 -12.40 -6.31 1.33
N ILE A 80 -11.46 -5.50 1.87
CA ILE A 80 -10.55 -5.89 2.94
C ILE A 80 -11.28 -5.79 4.28
N THR A 81 -11.07 -6.75 5.18
CA THR A 81 -11.53 -6.68 6.56
C THR A 81 -10.37 -6.28 7.46
N VAL A 82 -10.56 -5.25 8.30
CA VAL A 82 -9.54 -4.77 9.23
C VAL A 82 -9.74 -5.38 10.62
N GLU A 83 -8.69 -6.01 11.15
CA GLU A 83 -8.62 -6.51 12.51
C GLU A 83 -7.66 -5.67 13.34
N TRP A 84 -8.06 -5.24 14.53
CA TRP A 84 -7.29 -4.41 15.42
C TRP A 84 -6.72 -5.23 16.58
N VAL A 85 -5.40 -5.20 16.74
CA VAL A 85 -4.70 -5.79 17.89
C VAL A 85 -4.30 -4.66 18.83
N GLU A 86 -5.06 -4.48 19.89
CA GLU A 86 -4.81 -3.43 20.88
C GLU A 86 -3.73 -3.86 21.87
N ILE A 87 -2.71 -3.03 22.02
CA ILE A 87 -1.55 -3.30 22.86
C ILE A 87 -1.34 -2.10 23.80
N PRO A 88 -1.19 -2.31 25.11
CA PRO A 88 -0.80 -1.22 26.01
C PRO A 88 0.52 -0.59 25.57
N HIS A 89 0.62 0.75 25.62
CA HIS A 89 1.77 1.51 25.14
C HIS A 89 3.11 0.95 25.62
N ASP A 90 3.22 0.66 26.91
CA ASP A 90 4.46 0.15 27.53
C ASP A 90 4.94 -1.20 26.93
N ASN A 91 4.05 -1.93 26.28
CA ASN A 91 4.33 -3.25 25.71
C ASN A 91 4.47 -3.23 24.17
N MET A 92 4.12 -2.12 23.52
CA MET A 92 4.06 -2.06 22.07
C MET A 92 5.42 -2.29 21.40
N HIS A 93 6.45 -1.57 21.86
CA HIS A 93 7.78 -1.68 21.28
C HIS A 93 8.29 -3.14 21.30
N GLU A 94 8.24 -3.77 22.46
CA GLU A 94 8.69 -5.17 22.60
C GLU A 94 7.85 -6.11 21.75
N ARG A 95 6.55 -5.92 21.73
CA ARG A 95 5.63 -6.75 20.94
C ARG A 95 5.91 -6.65 19.45
N PHE A 96 6.10 -5.46 18.92
CA PHE A 96 6.41 -5.25 17.51
C PHE A 96 7.80 -5.79 17.12
N VAL A 97 8.80 -5.61 17.99
CA VAL A 97 10.13 -6.22 17.78
C VAL A 97 10.04 -7.74 17.72
N GLN A 98 9.28 -8.36 18.62
CA GLN A 98 9.08 -9.82 18.63
C GLN A 98 8.38 -10.32 17.36
N GLU A 99 7.35 -9.62 16.88
CA GLU A 99 6.65 -9.95 15.64
C GLU A 99 7.58 -9.83 14.43
N ALA A 100 8.35 -8.76 14.34
CA ALA A 100 9.30 -8.53 13.26
C ALA A 100 10.42 -9.59 13.23
N ILE A 101 10.98 -9.96 14.39
CA ILE A 101 12.03 -10.98 14.47
C ILE A 101 11.47 -12.38 14.15
N SER A 102 10.31 -12.71 14.68
CA SER A 102 9.69 -14.02 14.46
C SER A 102 9.12 -14.20 13.06
N GLN A 103 8.87 -13.10 12.36
CA GLN A 103 8.20 -13.09 11.05
C GLN A 103 6.89 -13.90 11.08
N SER A 104 6.14 -13.75 12.18
CA SER A 104 4.94 -14.55 12.42
C SER A 104 3.81 -14.23 11.44
N GLY A 105 3.77 -13.00 10.93
CA GLY A 105 2.68 -12.48 10.11
C GLY A 105 1.37 -12.34 10.88
N ALA A 106 1.46 -12.17 12.20
CA ALA A 106 0.28 -11.97 13.03
C ALA A 106 -0.19 -10.51 13.06
N ILE A 107 0.69 -9.57 12.72
CA ILE A 107 0.41 -8.14 12.55
C ILE A 107 1.03 -7.69 11.24
N ASP A 108 0.23 -7.07 10.38
CA ASP A 108 0.65 -6.59 9.07
C ASP A 108 1.12 -5.13 9.11
N ILE A 109 0.51 -4.31 9.96
CA ILE A 109 0.83 -2.89 10.12
C ILE A 109 1.07 -2.57 11.59
N TYR A 110 2.11 -1.81 11.88
CA TYR A 110 2.47 -1.34 13.22
C TYR A 110 2.18 0.16 13.37
N ASP A 111 1.39 0.53 14.36
CA ASP A 111 1.27 1.91 14.85
C ASP A 111 2.50 2.24 15.70
N THR A 112 3.53 2.83 15.07
CA THR A 112 4.84 3.02 15.70
C THR A 112 5.02 4.44 16.20
N ASP A 113 5.61 4.57 17.40
CA ASP A 113 6.08 5.84 17.89
C ASP A 113 7.27 6.37 17.09
N GLN A 114 7.31 7.70 16.93
CA GLN A 114 8.36 8.38 16.19
C GLN A 114 9.80 7.99 16.63
N PRO A 115 10.13 7.83 17.92
CA PRO A 115 11.46 7.42 18.35
C PRO A 115 11.89 6.03 17.85
N TRP A 116 10.95 5.14 17.55
CA TRP A 116 11.23 3.77 17.14
C TRP A 116 11.51 3.62 15.65
N ILE A 117 11.07 4.58 14.83
CA ILE A 117 11.14 4.49 13.36
C ILE A 117 12.58 4.23 12.88
N SER A 118 13.57 4.95 13.42
CA SER A 118 14.97 4.77 13.02
C SER A 118 15.51 3.38 13.36
N GLU A 119 15.13 2.83 14.50
CA GLU A 119 15.49 1.48 14.91
C GLU A 119 14.88 0.45 13.97
N PHE A 120 13.57 0.54 13.75
CA PHE A 120 12.82 -0.41 12.94
C PHE A 120 13.30 -0.42 11.49
N ALA A 121 13.53 0.77 10.91
CA ALA A 121 14.05 0.89 9.56
C ALA A 121 15.49 0.32 9.43
N SER A 122 16.39 0.64 10.37
CA SER A 122 17.78 0.19 10.32
C SER A 122 17.94 -1.31 10.52
N LYS A 123 17.02 -1.93 11.25
CA LYS A 123 17.01 -3.38 11.50
C LYS A 123 16.23 -4.17 10.46
N GLY A 124 15.59 -3.50 9.50
CA GLY A 124 14.77 -4.15 8.48
C GLY A 124 13.50 -4.79 9.05
N TYR A 125 12.91 -4.17 10.07
CA TYR A 125 11.64 -4.61 10.66
C TYR A 125 10.43 -4.05 9.90
N LEU A 126 10.65 -3.08 9.02
CA LEU A 126 9.65 -2.50 8.14
C LEU A 126 10.06 -2.74 6.70
N GLU A 127 9.09 -2.99 5.85
CA GLU A 127 9.28 -2.99 4.39
C GLU A 127 9.55 -1.55 3.91
N PRO A 128 10.45 -1.35 2.94
CA PRO A 128 10.79 -0.05 2.40
C PRO A 128 9.67 0.57 1.56
#